data_e9a8c7299997d9978b5080381ef71436
#
_entry.id   e9a8c7299997d9978b5080381ef71436
#
_cell.length_a   1.000
_cell.length_b   1.000
_cell.length_c   1.000
_cell.angle_alpha   90.00
_cell.angle_beta   90.00
_cell.angle_gamma   90.00
#
_symmetry.space_group_name_H-M   'P 1'
#
loop_
_entity.id
_entity.type
_entity.pdbx_description
1 polymer ?
#
loop_
_entity_poly.entity_id
_entity_poly.type
_entity_poly.pdbx_seq_one_letter_code
_entity_poly.pdbx_strand_id
1 'polypeptide(L)'
;QIVKTFVGCGAVSEAKAPVVHASSREDLKKLLAEDHRYIFTLIHKFDPNDIEPYTLRDNVIVIVDEAHRTQNGTLAEAMRLVLPNAAFIAFTGTPLMKTAEDHLTRETFGDYVSRYDFKRAVDDGATVKLFYDNRGEKLQLVDPAINQRMADELEKHDLDQDQTERLERDLARDYHILT
;
A
#
# COMPACT_ATOMS: atom_id res chain seq x y z
N GLN A 1 3.10 13.46 -10.63
CA GLN A 1 3.02 14.53 -9.64
C GLN A 1 4.39 14.83 -9.01
N ILE A 2 5.16 13.84 -8.52
CA ILE A 2 6.49 14.01 -7.91
C ILE A 2 7.46 14.76 -8.81
N VAL A 3 7.57 14.40 -10.09
CA VAL A 3 8.44 15.09 -11.07
C VAL A 3 8.13 16.60 -11.13
N LYS A 4 6.85 16.96 -11.16
CA LYS A 4 6.43 18.39 -11.16
C LYS A 4 6.87 19.13 -9.89
N THR A 5 6.83 18.46 -8.74
CA THR A 5 7.31 19.02 -7.48
C THR A 5 8.81 19.28 -7.53
N PHE A 6 9.60 18.32 -8.03
CA PHE A 6 11.05 18.48 -8.20
C PHE A 6 11.43 19.57 -9.21
N VAL A 7 10.63 19.73 -10.26
CA VAL A 7 10.79 20.86 -11.20
C VAL A 7 10.43 22.17 -10.50
N GLY A 8 9.31 22.24 -9.79
CA GLY A 8 8.83 23.44 -9.13
C GLY A 8 9.78 23.98 -8.03
N CYS A 9 10.50 23.08 -7.32
CA CYS A 9 11.53 23.48 -6.36
C CYS A 9 12.94 23.68 -6.98
N GLY A 10 13.06 23.57 -8.31
CA GLY A 10 14.32 23.81 -9.03
C GLY A 10 15.35 22.67 -8.93
N ALA A 11 14.99 21.53 -8.32
CA ALA A 11 15.88 20.37 -8.23
C ALA A 11 16.16 19.72 -9.60
N VAL A 12 15.17 19.75 -10.49
CA VAL A 12 15.25 19.28 -11.87
C VAL A 12 14.77 20.39 -12.80
N SER A 13 15.51 20.69 -13.87
CA SER A 13 15.03 21.65 -14.87
C SER A 13 13.94 21.05 -15.74
N GLU A 14 13.02 21.86 -16.26
CA GLU A 14 11.94 21.42 -17.15
C GLU A 14 12.47 20.64 -18.36
N ALA A 15 13.59 21.06 -18.94
CA ALA A 15 14.22 20.39 -20.08
C ALA A 15 14.77 18.99 -19.72
N LYS A 16 15.19 18.76 -18.47
CA LYS A 16 15.71 17.46 -18.00
C LYS A 16 14.62 16.54 -17.48
N ALA A 17 13.47 17.04 -17.09
CA ALA A 17 12.40 16.24 -16.51
C ALA A 17 11.96 15.03 -17.38
N PRO A 18 11.79 15.15 -18.71
CA PRO A 18 11.47 14.01 -19.56
C PRO A 18 12.61 12.98 -19.64
N VAL A 19 13.87 13.44 -19.59
CA VAL A 19 15.07 12.60 -19.75
C VAL A 19 15.28 11.70 -18.53
N VAL A 20 14.97 12.20 -17.33
CA VAL A 20 15.17 11.46 -16.07
C VAL A 20 13.92 10.67 -15.60
N HIS A 21 12.89 10.60 -16.43
CA HIS A 21 11.68 9.85 -16.18
C HIS A 21 11.69 8.55 -17.01
N ALA A 22 11.93 7.43 -16.35
CA ALA A 22 11.92 6.13 -17.01
C ALA A 22 10.53 5.80 -17.60
N SER A 23 10.43 5.68 -18.90
CA SER A 23 9.19 5.36 -19.61
C SER A 23 8.93 3.85 -19.70
N SER A 24 9.99 3.07 -19.78
CA SER A 24 9.98 1.61 -19.85
C SER A 24 10.98 0.99 -18.86
N ARG A 25 11.02 -0.33 -18.78
CA ARG A 25 12.02 -1.07 -18.01
C ARG A 25 13.42 -0.91 -18.60
N GLU A 26 13.53 -1.00 -19.90
CA GLU A 26 14.79 -0.84 -20.65
C GLU A 26 15.35 0.56 -20.43
N ASP A 27 14.46 1.56 -20.43
CA ASP A 27 14.81 2.94 -20.16
C ASP A 27 15.30 3.13 -18.72
N LEU A 28 14.65 2.46 -17.73
CA LEU A 28 15.11 2.45 -16.35
C LEU A 28 16.51 1.87 -16.21
N LYS A 29 16.79 0.72 -16.86
CA LYS A 29 18.11 0.08 -16.86
C LYS A 29 19.18 1.01 -17.45
N LYS A 30 18.85 1.67 -18.56
CA LYS A 30 19.73 2.64 -19.21
C LYS A 30 20.03 3.83 -18.30
N LEU A 31 19.01 4.45 -17.72
CA LEU A 31 19.18 5.60 -16.80
C LEU A 31 20.00 5.23 -15.56
N LEU A 32 19.84 4.01 -15.02
CA LEU A 32 20.64 3.53 -13.89
C LEU A 32 22.10 3.24 -14.25
N ALA A 33 22.38 2.92 -15.51
CA ALA A 33 23.75 2.76 -16.01
C ALA A 33 24.46 4.09 -16.29
N GLU A 34 23.70 5.16 -16.51
CA GLU A 34 24.19 6.51 -16.76
C GLU A 34 24.36 7.30 -15.44
N ASP A 35 25.06 8.45 -15.50
CA ASP A 35 25.25 9.31 -14.33
C ASP A 35 24.14 10.38 -14.25
N HIS A 36 23.00 10.01 -13.69
CA HIS A 36 21.89 10.90 -13.40
C HIS A 36 21.77 11.17 -11.91
N ARG A 37 21.62 12.45 -11.53
CA ARG A 37 21.37 12.83 -10.14
C ARG A 37 19.99 12.40 -9.63
N TYR A 38 18.99 12.41 -10.52
CA TYR A 38 17.62 12.02 -10.23
C TYR A 38 17.12 11.09 -11.33
N ILE A 39 16.43 10.04 -10.94
CA ILE A 39 15.71 9.13 -11.84
C ILE A 39 14.32 8.93 -11.24
N PHE A 40 13.29 9.14 -12.04
CA PHE A 40 11.89 8.91 -11.64
C PHE A 40 11.35 7.68 -12.34
N THR A 41 10.74 6.79 -11.56
CA THR A 41 10.17 5.54 -12.07
C THR A 41 8.94 5.14 -11.27
N LEU A 42 8.25 4.14 -11.76
CA LEU A 42 7.16 3.46 -11.06
C LEU A 42 7.59 2.05 -10.68
N ILE A 43 7.13 1.55 -9.54
CA ILE A 43 7.58 0.27 -8.99
C ILE A 43 7.33 -0.92 -9.94
N HIS A 44 6.25 -0.88 -10.73
CA HIS A 44 5.94 -1.95 -11.68
C HIS A 44 6.89 -2.04 -12.88
N LYS A 45 7.89 -1.18 -12.95
CA LYS A 45 8.98 -1.29 -13.94
C LYS A 45 10.12 -2.21 -13.46
N PHE A 46 10.10 -2.60 -12.20
CA PHE A 46 10.96 -3.67 -11.68
C PHE A 46 10.30 -5.03 -11.96
N ASP A 47 11.06 -5.95 -12.55
CA ASP A 47 10.54 -7.29 -12.89
C ASP A 47 10.97 -8.30 -11.83
N PRO A 48 10.01 -9.03 -11.23
CA PRO A 48 10.33 -10.12 -10.32
C PRO A 48 11.15 -11.25 -10.94
N ASN A 49 11.15 -11.35 -12.28
CA ASN A 49 11.93 -12.36 -12.99
C ASN A 49 13.37 -11.91 -13.32
N ASP A 50 13.68 -10.62 -13.15
CA ASP A 50 15.04 -10.12 -13.34
C ASP A 50 15.90 -10.51 -12.13
N ILE A 51 16.90 -11.34 -12.38
CA ILE A 51 17.84 -11.82 -11.36
C ILE A 51 19.18 -11.06 -11.41
N GLU A 52 19.45 -10.31 -12.46
CA GLU A 52 20.68 -9.54 -12.64
C GLU A 52 20.52 -8.11 -12.12
N PRO A 53 21.51 -7.57 -11.40
CA PRO A 53 21.48 -6.19 -10.96
C PRO A 53 21.38 -5.21 -12.13
N TYR A 54 20.52 -4.19 -12.00
CA TYR A 54 20.47 -3.08 -12.95
C TYR A 54 21.67 -2.14 -12.77
N THR A 55 22.20 -2.06 -11.54
CA THR A 55 23.41 -1.35 -11.22
C THR A 55 24.03 -1.90 -9.93
N LEU A 56 25.36 -1.86 -9.84
CA LEU A 56 26.12 -2.21 -8.62
C LEU A 56 26.61 -0.96 -7.87
N ARG A 57 26.14 0.21 -8.24
CA ARG A 57 26.50 1.47 -7.58
C ARG A 57 26.02 1.47 -6.13
N ASP A 58 26.87 1.95 -5.22
CA ASP A 58 26.62 2.09 -3.79
C ASP A 58 26.17 3.50 -3.38
N ASN A 59 26.20 4.44 -4.33
CA ASN A 59 25.76 5.82 -4.14
C ASN A 59 24.32 6.09 -4.62
N VAL A 60 23.48 5.04 -4.72
CA VAL A 60 22.07 5.13 -5.11
C VAL A 60 21.20 5.20 -3.85
N ILE A 61 20.31 6.17 -3.80
CA ILE A 61 19.27 6.29 -2.76
C ILE A 61 17.91 6.14 -3.45
N VAL A 62 17.18 5.10 -3.06
CA VAL A 62 15.83 4.83 -3.53
C VAL A 62 14.82 5.41 -2.55
N ILE A 63 14.01 6.36 -3.00
CA ILE A 63 12.95 6.97 -2.23
C ILE A 63 11.61 6.42 -2.74
N VAL A 64 10.90 5.72 -1.87
CA VAL A 64 9.59 5.12 -2.18
C VAL A 64 8.49 5.93 -1.51
N ASP A 65 7.64 6.56 -2.32
CA ASP A 65 6.45 7.26 -1.85
C ASP A 65 5.26 6.29 -1.78
N GLU A 66 4.36 6.50 -0.82
CA GLU A 66 3.19 5.65 -0.58
C GLU A 66 3.57 4.15 -0.42
N ALA A 67 4.61 3.88 0.36
CA ALA A 67 5.21 2.56 0.48
C ALA A 67 4.23 1.45 0.92
N HIS A 68 3.14 1.80 1.63
CA HIS A 68 2.07 0.87 1.99
C HIS A 68 1.32 0.28 0.78
N ARG A 69 1.32 0.98 -0.37
CA ARG A 69 0.68 0.50 -1.61
C ARG A 69 1.56 -0.47 -2.39
N THR A 70 2.82 -0.58 -2.05
CA THR A 70 3.76 -1.51 -2.68
C THR A 70 3.63 -2.94 -2.13
N GLN A 71 2.45 -3.30 -1.63
CA GLN A 71 2.11 -4.53 -0.91
C GLN A 71 2.27 -5.83 -1.70
N ASN A 72 2.58 -5.78 -2.98
CA ASN A 72 3.08 -6.95 -3.67
C ASN A 72 4.55 -7.12 -3.27
N GLY A 73 4.81 -7.86 -2.18
CA GLY A 73 6.15 -8.14 -1.65
C GLY A 73 7.16 -8.52 -2.74
N THR A 74 6.70 -9.18 -3.78
CA THR A 74 7.49 -9.55 -4.96
C THR A 74 8.11 -8.35 -5.71
N LEU A 75 7.43 -7.21 -5.83
CA LEU A 75 8.00 -6.03 -6.52
C LEU A 75 9.03 -5.30 -5.65
N ALA A 76 8.81 -5.25 -4.34
CA ALA A 76 9.78 -4.66 -3.41
C ALA A 76 11.04 -5.54 -3.30
N GLU A 77 10.88 -6.85 -3.29
CA GLU A 77 11.98 -7.81 -3.36
C GLU A 77 12.74 -7.70 -4.68
N ALA A 78 12.03 -7.63 -5.80
CA ALA A 78 12.64 -7.44 -7.12
C ALA A 78 13.48 -6.16 -7.18
N MET A 79 12.94 -5.04 -6.67
CA MET A 79 13.65 -3.78 -6.60
C MET A 79 14.95 -3.89 -5.78
N ARG A 80 14.93 -4.59 -4.64
CA ARG A 80 16.13 -4.83 -3.83
C ARG A 80 17.12 -5.73 -4.51
N LEU A 81 16.64 -6.78 -5.19
CA LEU A 81 17.50 -7.74 -5.89
C LEU A 81 18.31 -7.04 -7.00
N VAL A 82 17.66 -6.17 -7.77
CA VAL A 82 18.32 -5.49 -8.90
C VAL A 82 19.08 -4.23 -8.50
N LEU A 83 18.93 -3.75 -7.26
CA LEU A 83 19.67 -2.62 -6.68
C LEU A 83 20.33 -3.00 -5.34
N PRO A 84 21.23 -4.00 -5.32
CA PRO A 84 21.70 -4.64 -4.08
C PRO A 84 22.48 -3.71 -3.15
N ASN A 85 23.12 -2.67 -3.69
CA ASN A 85 23.95 -1.74 -2.93
C ASN A 85 23.26 -0.40 -2.65
N ALA A 86 21.99 -0.24 -3.04
CA ALA A 86 21.25 0.99 -2.83
C ALA A 86 20.76 1.13 -1.37
N ALA A 87 20.70 2.37 -0.88
CA ALA A 87 19.98 2.70 0.34
C ALA A 87 18.50 2.95 0.04
N PHE A 88 17.60 2.42 0.87
CA PHE A 88 16.15 2.52 0.66
C PHE A 88 15.50 3.35 1.77
N ILE A 89 14.70 4.34 1.39
CA ILE A 89 13.91 5.16 2.30
C ILE A 89 12.45 5.13 1.84
N ALA A 90 11.55 4.78 2.75
CA ALA A 90 10.12 4.70 2.49
C ALA A 90 9.36 5.84 3.19
N PHE A 91 8.42 6.45 2.48
CA PHE A 91 7.47 7.41 3.01
C PHE A 91 6.06 6.85 2.90
N THR A 92 5.25 7.02 3.94
CA THR A 92 3.84 6.64 3.92
C THR A 92 3.03 7.48 4.90
N GLY A 93 1.88 7.97 4.46
CA GLY A 93 0.91 8.66 5.32
C GLY A 93 0.02 7.73 6.11
N THR A 94 -0.04 6.44 5.74
CA THR A 94 -0.93 5.44 6.34
C THR A 94 -0.17 4.14 6.62
N PRO A 95 0.75 4.12 7.62
CA PRO A 95 1.43 2.89 8.00
C PRO A 95 0.41 1.91 8.58
N LEU A 96 0.35 0.71 8.05
CA LEU A 96 -0.52 -0.37 8.52
C LEU A 96 0.05 -0.98 9.80
N MET A 97 -0.28 -0.38 10.96
CA MET A 97 0.41 -0.63 12.24
C MET A 97 0.12 -1.98 12.91
N LYS A 98 -0.71 -2.87 12.35
CA LYS A 98 -1.15 -4.10 13.05
C LYS A 98 -1.34 -5.33 12.15
N THR A 99 -0.84 -5.33 10.94
CA THR A 99 -1.05 -6.42 9.99
C THR A 99 0.27 -7.10 9.63
N ALA A 100 0.20 -8.30 9.06
CA ALA A 100 1.35 -8.99 8.47
C ALA A 100 2.08 -8.10 7.43
N GLU A 101 1.40 -7.16 6.84
CA GLU A 101 1.91 -6.19 5.86
C GLU A 101 2.84 -5.13 6.48
N ASP A 102 2.63 -4.71 7.74
CA ASP A 102 3.57 -3.84 8.47
C ASP A 102 4.91 -4.55 8.69
N HIS A 103 4.86 -5.86 8.98
CA HIS A 103 6.05 -6.68 9.13
C HIS A 103 6.87 -6.73 7.85
N LEU A 104 6.23 -6.97 6.70
CA LEU A 104 6.87 -6.97 5.39
C LEU A 104 7.47 -5.59 5.03
N THR A 105 6.79 -4.51 5.36
CA THR A 105 7.31 -3.16 5.13
C THR A 105 8.56 -2.89 5.96
N ARG A 106 8.60 -3.34 7.23
CA ARG A 106 9.78 -3.20 8.09
C ARG A 106 10.92 -4.12 7.65
N GLU A 107 10.63 -5.32 7.22
CA GLU A 107 11.65 -6.21 6.64
C GLU A 107 12.27 -5.58 5.39
N THR A 108 11.45 -4.90 4.59
CA THR A 108 11.92 -4.27 3.35
C THR A 108 12.67 -2.96 3.59
N PHE A 109 12.20 -2.09 4.47
CA PHE A 109 12.73 -0.73 4.63
C PHE A 109 13.39 -0.45 5.98
N GLY A 110 13.34 -1.41 6.92
CA GLY A 110 13.82 -1.21 8.29
C GLY A 110 12.81 -0.54 9.21
N ASP A 111 13.26 -0.21 10.41
CA ASP A 111 12.43 0.45 11.40
C ASP A 111 12.17 1.93 11.07
N TYR A 112 11.13 2.48 11.70
CA TYR A 112 10.76 3.88 11.53
C TYR A 112 11.86 4.82 11.99
N VAL A 113 12.38 5.62 11.08
CA VAL A 113 13.36 6.68 11.36
C VAL A 113 12.67 7.91 11.99
N SER A 114 11.46 8.24 11.54
CA SER A 114 10.67 9.36 12.05
C SER A 114 9.18 9.09 11.89
N ARG A 115 8.39 9.63 12.82
CA ARG A 115 6.92 9.61 12.77
C ARG A 115 6.38 11.00 13.00
N TYR A 116 5.49 11.42 12.13
CA TYR A 116 4.70 12.62 12.28
C TYR A 116 3.22 12.22 12.24
N ASP A 117 2.72 11.79 13.39
CA ASP A 117 1.36 11.29 13.52
C ASP A 117 0.32 12.42 13.60
N PHE A 118 -0.95 12.02 13.53
CA PHE A 118 -2.07 12.96 13.58
C PHE A 118 -2.08 13.79 14.89
N LYS A 119 -1.73 13.17 16.02
CA LYS A 119 -1.70 13.88 17.30
C LYS A 119 -0.67 15.01 17.26
N ARG A 120 0.54 14.71 16.82
CA ARG A 120 1.61 15.70 16.67
C ARG A 120 1.24 16.80 15.67
N ALA A 121 0.59 16.45 14.57
CA ALA A 121 0.12 17.41 13.59
C ALA A 121 -0.93 18.39 14.17
N VAL A 122 -1.79 17.92 15.09
CA VAL A 122 -2.73 18.76 15.83
C VAL A 122 -2.00 19.65 16.85
N ASP A 123 -1.06 19.07 17.60
CA ASP A 123 -0.30 19.78 18.63
C ASP A 123 0.57 20.90 18.01
N ASP A 124 1.12 20.66 16.81
CA ASP A 124 1.89 21.64 16.02
C ASP A 124 0.99 22.65 15.26
N GLY A 125 -0.32 22.52 15.32
CA GLY A 125 -1.26 23.40 14.60
C GLY A 125 -1.28 23.20 13.07
N ALA A 126 -0.68 22.10 12.57
CA ALA A 126 -0.65 21.77 11.14
C ALA A 126 -1.99 21.22 10.64
N THR A 127 -2.83 20.72 11.53
CA THR A 127 -4.19 20.25 11.24
C THR A 127 -5.12 20.51 12.44
N VAL A 128 -6.42 20.30 12.26
CA VAL A 128 -7.44 20.48 13.29
C VAL A 128 -7.80 19.14 13.94
N LYS A 129 -8.33 19.19 15.17
CA LYS A 129 -8.87 18.00 15.84
C LYS A 129 -10.04 17.45 15.03
N LEU A 130 -10.04 16.14 14.84
CA LEU A 130 -11.19 15.42 14.30
C LEU A 130 -12.10 15.02 15.47
N PHE A 131 -13.38 15.37 15.34
CA PHE A 131 -14.43 14.88 16.21
C PHE A 131 -15.25 13.87 15.40
N TYR A 132 -15.32 12.65 15.90
CA TYR A 132 -16.14 11.62 15.29
C TYR A 132 -17.48 11.56 16.00
N ASP A 133 -18.56 11.95 15.31
CA ASP A 133 -19.93 11.82 15.78
C ASP A 133 -20.58 10.64 15.06
N ASN A 134 -20.68 9.52 15.75
CA ASN A 134 -21.35 8.33 15.20
C ASN A 134 -22.86 8.50 15.35
N ARG A 135 -23.53 8.96 14.30
CA ARG A 135 -24.98 9.08 14.21
C ARG A 135 -25.65 7.82 13.63
N GLY A 136 -24.95 6.72 13.60
CA GLY A 136 -25.52 5.44 13.20
C GLY A 136 -26.67 5.09 14.16
N GLU A 137 -27.87 4.93 13.63
CA GLU A 137 -28.97 4.32 14.37
C GLU A 137 -28.56 2.87 14.67
N LYS A 138 -28.77 2.46 15.94
CA LYS A 138 -28.67 1.04 16.27
C LYS A 138 -29.79 0.33 15.53
N LEU A 139 -29.44 -0.36 14.45
CA LEU A 139 -30.36 -1.27 13.79
C LEU A 139 -30.73 -2.34 14.81
N GLN A 140 -31.95 -2.29 15.33
CA GLN A 140 -32.52 -3.36 16.13
C GLN A 140 -33.19 -4.35 15.16
N LEU A 141 -32.83 -5.61 15.27
CA LEU A 141 -33.59 -6.67 14.63
C LEU A 141 -35.02 -6.61 15.15
N VAL A 142 -35.96 -6.23 14.30
CA VAL A 142 -37.38 -6.09 14.63
C VAL A 142 -38.02 -7.46 14.82
N ASP A 143 -37.42 -8.52 14.32
CA ASP A 143 -37.93 -9.89 14.40
C ASP A 143 -37.00 -10.79 15.21
N PRO A 144 -37.32 -11.02 16.52
CA PRO A 144 -36.54 -11.92 17.39
C PRO A 144 -36.57 -13.39 16.94
N ALA A 145 -37.50 -13.76 16.06
CA ALA A 145 -37.65 -15.11 15.54
C ALA A 145 -36.92 -15.32 14.20
N ILE A 146 -36.12 -14.35 13.70
CA ILE A 146 -35.47 -14.44 12.40
C ILE A 146 -34.52 -15.65 12.32
N ASN A 147 -33.77 -15.94 13.39
CA ASN A 147 -32.88 -17.09 13.44
C ASN A 147 -33.65 -18.43 13.34
N GLN A 148 -34.81 -18.48 13.96
CA GLN A 148 -35.66 -19.67 13.94
C GLN A 148 -36.29 -19.86 12.57
N ARG A 149 -36.77 -18.80 11.94
CA ARG A 149 -37.32 -18.85 10.56
C ARG A 149 -36.25 -19.20 9.52
N MET A 150 -35.02 -18.72 9.72
CA MET A 150 -33.89 -19.11 8.88
C MET A 150 -33.56 -20.59 9.03
N ALA A 151 -33.53 -21.12 10.25
CA ALA A 151 -33.30 -22.54 10.50
C ALA A 151 -34.42 -23.41 9.89
N ASP A 152 -35.69 -23.00 10.05
CA ASP A 152 -36.85 -23.70 9.49
C ASP A 152 -36.84 -23.68 7.94
N GLU A 153 -36.31 -22.61 7.34
CA GLU A 153 -36.20 -22.47 5.88
C GLU A 153 -35.04 -23.34 5.33
N LEU A 154 -33.91 -23.39 6.06
CA LEU A 154 -32.78 -24.26 5.72
C LEU A 154 -33.17 -25.74 5.78
N GLU A 155 -33.95 -26.16 6.80
CA GLU A 155 -34.46 -27.55 6.90
C GLU A 155 -35.41 -27.94 5.74
N LYS A 156 -36.16 -26.99 5.19
CA LYS A 156 -37.08 -27.25 4.06
C LYS A 156 -36.37 -27.52 2.72
N HIS A 157 -35.13 -27.04 2.59
CA HIS A 157 -34.42 -27.10 1.30
C HIS A 157 -33.45 -28.28 1.17
N ASP A 158 -33.36 -29.17 2.16
CA ASP A 158 -32.56 -30.42 2.15
C ASP A 158 -31.13 -30.18 1.58
N LEU A 159 -30.48 -29.11 2.08
CA LEU A 159 -29.16 -28.69 1.65
C LEU A 159 -28.10 -29.67 2.17
N ASP A 160 -27.12 -29.98 1.34
CA ASP A 160 -25.96 -30.73 1.80
C ASP A 160 -25.06 -29.88 2.74
N GLN A 161 -24.12 -30.54 3.41
CA GLN A 161 -23.29 -29.91 4.44
C GLN A 161 -22.43 -28.78 3.85
N ASP A 162 -21.94 -28.93 2.62
CA ASP A 162 -21.14 -27.92 1.91
C ASP A 162 -21.96 -26.69 1.50
N GLN A 163 -23.21 -26.89 1.12
CA GLN A 163 -24.15 -25.82 0.77
C GLN A 163 -24.58 -25.03 2.00
N THR A 164 -24.81 -25.71 3.11
CA THR A 164 -25.12 -25.09 4.41
C THR A 164 -23.99 -24.20 4.88
N GLU A 165 -22.74 -24.69 4.86
CA GLU A 165 -21.57 -23.90 5.26
C GLU A 165 -21.28 -22.69 4.34
N ARG A 166 -21.59 -22.80 3.06
CA ARG A 166 -21.47 -21.65 2.13
C ARG A 166 -22.52 -20.59 2.45
N LEU A 167 -23.78 -21.02 2.66
CA LEU A 167 -24.87 -20.11 2.97
C LEU A 167 -24.66 -19.40 4.31
N GLU A 168 -24.20 -20.11 5.35
CA GLU A 168 -23.85 -19.52 6.63
C GLU A 168 -22.71 -18.51 6.52
N ARG A 169 -21.69 -18.76 5.71
CA ARG A 169 -20.60 -17.82 5.43
C ARG A 169 -21.07 -16.55 4.71
N ASP A 170 -21.93 -16.70 3.72
CA ASP A 170 -22.48 -15.57 2.97
C ASP A 170 -23.41 -14.72 3.84
N LEU A 171 -24.25 -15.35 4.65
CA LEU A 171 -25.12 -14.67 5.60
C LEU A 171 -24.33 -13.95 6.70
N ALA A 172 -23.28 -14.57 7.24
CA ALA A 172 -22.41 -13.94 8.24
C ALA A 172 -21.69 -12.72 7.65
N ARG A 173 -21.31 -12.77 6.37
CA ARG A 173 -20.69 -11.63 5.69
C ARG A 173 -21.68 -10.48 5.47
N ASP A 174 -22.90 -10.79 5.06
CA ASP A 174 -23.94 -9.77 4.85
C ASP A 174 -24.41 -9.17 6.20
N TYR A 175 -24.40 -9.95 7.28
CA TYR A 175 -24.68 -9.44 8.62
C TYR A 175 -23.60 -8.46 9.12
N HIS A 176 -22.33 -8.67 8.79
CA HIS A 176 -21.24 -7.73 9.09
C HIS A 176 -21.31 -6.42 8.30
N ILE A 177 -22.02 -6.40 7.18
CA ILE A 177 -22.25 -5.18 6.39
C ILE A 177 -23.39 -4.35 6.97
N LEU A 178 -24.30 -4.98 7.73
CA LEU A 178 -25.49 -4.33 8.31
C LEU A 178 -25.30 -3.91 9.77
N THR A 179 -24.21 -4.28 10.43
CA THR A 179 -23.86 -3.91 11.82
C THR A 179 -22.58 -3.05 11.85
#